data_45b3de14ebb3fe974a237eae20f81384
#
_entry.id   45b3de14ebb3fe974a237eae20f81384
#
_cell.length_a   1.000
_cell.length_b   1.000
_cell.length_c   1.000
_cell.angle_alpha   90.00
_cell.angle_beta   90.00
_cell.angle_gamma   90.00
#
_symmetry.space_group_name_H-M   'P 1'
#
loop_
_entity.id
_entity.type
_entity.pdbx_description
1 polymer ?
#
loop_
_entity_poly.entity_id
_entity_poly.type
_entity_poly.pdbx_seq_one_letter_code
_entity_poly.pdbx_strand_id
1 'polypeptide(L)'
;MRRICVLAFLCVVFQQAVNGQYNVKTFGAKADGVTLDTRFIQQAIDKAYSSKGGTVEVPAGTYKIGTLILKDNVELHLQHGATLIGSANYKDYIAVKQQQATRTKDLYAKYFMIFAEGASNIAITGSGIIHGNGLKNFQETRPQNLRPYMIRLVGCNNVTVKGVKILEAANWSFHLLNCKDVNIDGIVIENRGEGNRDGLDIDACQRVTVANSRFSTTDDAIVMKATNDTLCQDIAISNCLFHEIGGSALKTGTESNGGFKNITVSNCVIKDIDHHAGIELMTVDGGMMQNILFENITMDNVATPFFIRLGIRSRPYKPGQYVNHIDDVRDIQLNNISVVNAKLPSSIIGLHNKKISNITITNYTVRSAVAQDAVAYNRVSFQEFDYPAASMFENLPAYALYCRSVENLNLQNVNMYAATGEKRPAITMDRTDHVSLSGVKAETKSKTSPMIHLRNAEDVTIAQSRSFDANDVLVETEENTVKGLRMLNNLLHPSQSEQKAVAALTDASVFEDFETTIKYEIEKGSTVKNMTAHDLSTSLPVTLKMTKKGSLQLCLLVLNESSTPQKLTIKYDGITQDFMVNWKDWGWAPITLLKQYDKDQQVKFEVSAAGAGLKISKVYVRYQDIGFTD
;
A
#
# COMPACT_ATOMS: atom_id res chain seq x y z
N MET A 1 8.09 29.22 -81.03
CA MET A 1 7.17 28.49 -80.12
C MET A 1 7.75 28.52 -78.73
N ARG A 2 7.29 29.46 -77.87
CA ARG A 2 7.69 29.57 -76.47
C ARG A 2 6.67 28.82 -75.62
N ARG A 3 7.10 27.81 -74.90
CA ARG A 3 6.29 27.09 -73.91
C ARG A 3 6.36 27.85 -72.57
N ILE A 4 5.22 28.35 -72.13
CA ILE A 4 5.04 28.96 -70.81
C ILE A 4 4.66 27.83 -69.85
N CYS A 5 5.55 27.53 -68.85
CA CYS A 5 5.22 26.65 -67.73
C CYS A 5 4.53 27.50 -66.63
N VAL A 6 3.27 27.22 -66.35
CA VAL A 6 2.53 27.76 -65.22
C VAL A 6 2.80 26.85 -64.02
N LEU A 7 3.56 27.35 -63.01
CA LEU A 7 3.71 26.75 -61.70
C LEU A 7 2.49 27.10 -60.86
N ALA A 8 1.64 26.13 -60.59
CA ALA A 8 0.58 26.29 -59.59
C ALA A 8 1.17 26.09 -58.18
N PHE A 9 1.25 27.18 -57.41
CA PHE A 9 1.64 27.12 -55.98
C PHE A 9 0.43 26.66 -55.17
N LEU A 10 0.48 25.42 -54.68
CA LEU A 10 -0.51 24.89 -53.73
C LEU A 10 -0.17 25.46 -52.34
N CYS A 11 -0.83 26.54 -51.92
CA CYS A 11 -0.77 26.98 -50.52
C CYS A 11 -1.54 25.99 -49.63
N VAL A 12 -0.83 25.08 -49.01
CA VAL A 12 -1.36 24.28 -47.90
C VAL A 12 -1.42 25.22 -46.69
N VAL A 13 -2.59 25.77 -46.41
CA VAL A 13 -2.85 26.50 -45.19
C VAL A 13 -2.89 25.48 -44.07
N PHE A 14 -1.80 25.35 -43.34
CA PHE A 14 -1.82 24.73 -42.01
C PHE A 14 -2.71 25.60 -41.14
N GLN A 15 -3.97 25.25 -40.98
CA GLN A 15 -4.78 25.78 -39.88
C GLN A 15 -4.15 25.23 -38.60
N GLN A 16 -3.30 26.02 -37.95
CA GLN A 16 -3.00 25.83 -36.55
C GLN A 16 -4.35 25.89 -35.82
N ALA A 17 -4.77 24.81 -35.21
CA ALA A 17 -5.92 24.82 -34.33
C ALA A 17 -5.59 25.82 -33.19
N VAL A 18 -6.15 27.02 -33.28
CA VAL A 18 -6.13 27.98 -32.16
C VAL A 18 -6.98 27.32 -31.09
N ASN A 19 -6.34 26.74 -30.07
CA ASN A 19 -7.06 26.26 -28.91
C ASN A 19 -7.87 27.41 -28.33
N GLY A 20 -9.19 27.26 -28.33
CA GLY A 20 -10.09 28.32 -27.84
C GLY A 20 -9.82 28.56 -26.35
N GLN A 21 -9.78 29.85 -25.97
CA GLN A 21 -9.72 30.26 -24.57
C GLN A 21 -11.12 30.65 -24.08
N TYR A 22 -11.56 30.07 -22.97
CA TYR A 22 -12.91 30.22 -22.43
C TYR A 22 -12.83 30.78 -21.01
N ASN A 23 -12.86 32.12 -20.87
CA ASN A 23 -12.80 32.77 -19.57
C ASN A 23 -14.13 32.61 -18.83
N VAL A 24 -14.11 31.98 -17.63
CA VAL A 24 -15.33 31.66 -16.87
C VAL A 24 -16.16 32.89 -16.50
N LYS A 25 -15.54 34.09 -16.39
CA LYS A 25 -16.27 35.35 -16.13
C LYS A 25 -17.16 35.77 -17.30
N THR A 26 -16.79 35.41 -18.52
CA THR A 26 -17.64 35.71 -19.71
C THR A 26 -18.89 34.83 -19.76
N PHE A 27 -18.88 33.70 -19.02
CA PHE A 27 -20.03 32.82 -18.81
C PHE A 27 -20.87 33.24 -17.60
N GLY A 28 -20.45 34.26 -16.84
CA GLY A 28 -21.22 34.83 -15.73
C GLY A 28 -20.72 34.48 -14.33
N ALA A 29 -19.57 33.79 -14.20
CA ALA A 29 -18.98 33.48 -12.89
C ALA A 29 -18.65 34.78 -12.12
N LYS A 30 -19.02 34.82 -10.83
CA LYS A 30 -18.92 36.03 -9.99
C LYS A 30 -17.56 36.14 -9.30
N ALA A 31 -16.96 35.00 -8.92
CA ALA A 31 -15.67 34.97 -8.23
C ALA A 31 -15.65 35.73 -6.89
N ASP A 32 -16.78 35.77 -6.17
CA ASP A 32 -16.98 36.52 -4.92
C ASP A 32 -16.88 35.64 -3.66
N GLY A 33 -16.67 34.33 -3.82
CA GLY A 33 -16.60 33.32 -2.74
C GLY A 33 -17.95 32.97 -2.11
N VAL A 34 -19.04 33.60 -2.53
CA VAL A 34 -20.39 33.46 -1.98
C VAL A 34 -21.34 32.80 -2.98
N THR A 35 -21.36 33.35 -4.20
CA THR A 35 -22.19 32.85 -5.30
C THR A 35 -21.72 31.47 -5.74
N LEU A 36 -22.66 30.56 -5.97
CA LEU A 36 -22.32 29.22 -6.51
C LEU A 36 -22.01 29.35 -8.01
N ASP A 37 -20.74 29.33 -8.35
CA ASP A 37 -20.23 29.54 -9.71
C ASP A 37 -20.16 28.23 -10.55
N THR A 38 -20.52 27.08 -9.99
CA THR A 38 -20.43 25.75 -10.65
C THR A 38 -20.99 25.77 -12.08
N ARG A 39 -22.20 26.26 -12.27
CA ARG A 39 -22.88 26.27 -13.58
C ARG A 39 -22.12 27.04 -14.65
N PHE A 40 -21.51 28.18 -14.27
CA PHE A 40 -20.81 29.04 -15.20
C PHE A 40 -19.48 28.45 -15.66
N ILE A 41 -18.75 27.85 -14.72
CA ILE A 41 -17.51 27.14 -15.02
C ILE A 41 -17.82 25.89 -15.85
N GLN A 42 -18.89 25.16 -15.52
CA GLN A 42 -19.31 23.99 -16.30
C GLN A 42 -19.71 24.38 -17.73
N GLN A 43 -20.40 25.49 -17.93
CA GLN A 43 -20.72 26.02 -19.27
C GLN A 43 -19.47 26.34 -20.10
N ALA A 44 -18.41 26.87 -19.47
CA ALA A 44 -17.14 27.09 -20.15
C ALA A 44 -16.48 25.75 -20.55
N ILE A 45 -16.49 24.76 -19.67
CA ILE A 45 -16.01 23.37 -19.94
C ILE A 45 -16.81 22.76 -21.09
N ASP A 46 -18.13 22.85 -21.07
CA ASP A 46 -19.02 22.30 -22.09
C ASP A 46 -18.80 22.98 -23.45
N LYS A 47 -18.55 24.28 -23.44
CA LYS A 47 -18.24 25.04 -24.64
C LYS A 47 -16.89 24.65 -25.23
N ALA A 48 -15.85 24.50 -24.40
CA ALA A 48 -14.55 24.04 -24.84
C ALA A 48 -14.66 22.63 -25.47
N TYR A 49 -15.32 21.71 -24.80
CA TYR A 49 -15.56 20.37 -25.30
C TYR A 49 -16.31 20.35 -26.64
N SER A 50 -17.41 21.11 -26.74
CA SER A 50 -18.21 21.17 -27.99
C SER A 50 -17.44 21.82 -29.16
N SER A 51 -16.43 22.63 -28.86
CA SER A 51 -15.49 23.20 -29.81
C SER A 51 -14.28 22.30 -30.11
N LYS A 52 -14.31 21.02 -29.68
CA LYS A 52 -13.28 19.98 -29.83
C LYS A 52 -12.03 20.21 -28.97
N GLY A 53 -12.12 21.03 -27.95
CA GLY A 53 -11.06 21.27 -26.96
C GLY A 53 -10.79 22.74 -26.72
N GLY A 54 -9.96 23.00 -25.73
CA GLY A 54 -9.49 24.32 -25.39
C GLY A 54 -9.23 24.50 -23.90
N THR A 55 -8.76 25.72 -23.55
CA THR A 55 -8.42 26.09 -22.17
C THR A 55 -9.56 26.86 -21.53
N VAL A 56 -10.10 26.36 -20.44
CA VAL A 56 -11.04 27.04 -19.56
C VAL A 56 -10.24 27.87 -18.56
N GLU A 57 -10.22 29.17 -18.73
CA GLU A 57 -9.45 30.06 -17.88
C GLU A 57 -10.27 30.48 -16.65
N VAL A 58 -9.68 30.26 -15.46
CA VAL A 58 -10.21 30.73 -14.19
C VAL A 58 -9.32 31.88 -13.69
N PRO A 59 -9.69 33.15 -13.93
CA PRO A 59 -8.91 34.31 -13.49
C PRO A 59 -8.89 34.48 -11.96
N ALA A 60 -8.06 35.38 -11.47
CA ALA A 60 -8.01 35.71 -10.04
C ALA A 60 -9.40 36.00 -9.45
N GLY A 61 -9.67 35.44 -8.26
CA GLY A 61 -10.92 35.52 -7.52
C GLY A 61 -11.25 34.22 -6.82
N THR A 62 -12.29 34.21 -5.99
CA THR A 62 -12.74 33.02 -5.23
C THR A 62 -14.07 32.52 -5.79
N TYR A 63 -14.05 31.34 -6.37
CA TYR A 63 -15.21 30.68 -7.01
C TYR A 63 -15.72 29.54 -6.13
N LYS A 64 -16.91 29.71 -5.54
CA LYS A 64 -17.56 28.64 -4.79
C LYS A 64 -18.16 27.63 -5.76
N ILE A 65 -17.80 26.34 -5.60
CA ILE A 65 -18.22 25.28 -6.50
C ILE A 65 -18.79 24.06 -5.76
N GLY A 66 -19.68 23.33 -6.42
CA GLY A 66 -20.01 21.95 -6.15
C GLY A 66 -19.18 21.03 -7.05
N THR A 67 -19.84 20.27 -7.96
CA THR A 67 -19.16 19.34 -8.86
C THR A 67 -18.91 19.96 -10.25
N LEU A 68 -17.65 19.93 -10.70
CA LEU A 68 -17.26 20.18 -12.09
C LEU A 68 -16.92 18.85 -12.77
N ILE A 69 -17.43 18.66 -13.98
CA ILE A 69 -17.16 17.45 -14.80
C ILE A 69 -16.25 17.85 -15.96
N LEU A 70 -15.01 17.37 -15.93
CA LEU A 70 -14.05 17.56 -17.03
C LEU A 70 -14.39 16.63 -18.19
N LYS A 71 -14.07 17.07 -19.40
CA LYS A 71 -14.38 16.40 -20.66
C LYS A 71 -13.14 16.34 -21.55
N ASP A 72 -13.19 15.50 -22.60
CA ASP A 72 -12.09 15.32 -23.54
C ASP A 72 -11.53 16.62 -24.08
N ASN A 73 -10.23 16.68 -24.20
CA ASN A 73 -9.46 17.80 -24.77
C ASN A 73 -9.66 19.14 -24.05
N VAL A 74 -10.02 19.12 -22.75
CA VAL A 74 -10.24 20.35 -21.96
C VAL A 74 -9.14 20.51 -20.94
N GLU A 75 -8.52 21.67 -20.91
CA GLU A 75 -7.67 22.15 -19.84
C GLU A 75 -8.45 23.09 -18.92
N LEU A 76 -8.47 22.82 -17.61
CA LEU A 76 -8.92 23.75 -16.58
C LEU A 76 -7.70 24.49 -16.02
N HIS A 77 -7.52 25.75 -16.42
CA HIS A 77 -6.37 26.56 -16.06
C HIS A 77 -6.70 27.59 -14.96
N LEU A 78 -6.10 27.42 -13.78
CA LEU A 78 -6.27 28.33 -12.64
C LEU A 78 -5.15 29.37 -12.64
N GLN A 79 -5.46 30.60 -12.97
CA GLN A 79 -4.48 31.70 -12.95
C GLN A 79 -4.02 32.00 -11.52
N HIS A 80 -2.90 32.69 -11.39
CA HIS A 80 -2.42 33.16 -10.10
C HIS A 80 -3.50 33.99 -9.39
N GLY A 81 -3.77 33.66 -8.10
CA GLY A 81 -4.84 34.29 -7.32
C GLY A 81 -6.25 33.72 -7.55
N ALA A 82 -6.41 32.72 -8.42
CA ALA A 82 -7.67 31.97 -8.54
C ALA A 82 -7.80 30.94 -7.42
N THR A 83 -8.99 30.84 -6.83
CA THR A 83 -9.35 29.83 -5.85
C THR A 83 -10.69 29.20 -6.21
N LEU A 84 -10.70 27.89 -6.48
CA LEU A 84 -11.92 27.09 -6.49
C LEU A 84 -12.16 26.59 -5.08
N ILE A 85 -13.20 27.07 -4.39
CA ILE A 85 -13.55 26.63 -3.04
C ILE A 85 -14.79 25.74 -3.04
N GLY A 86 -14.68 24.57 -2.41
CA GLY A 86 -15.79 23.63 -2.26
C GLY A 86 -16.94 24.20 -1.43
N SER A 87 -18.18 23.98 -1.87
CA SER A 87 -19.35 24.35 -1.08
C SER A 87 -19.41 23.54 0.23
N ALA A 88 -19.76 24.20 1.32
CA ALA A 88 -20.04 23.55 2.60
C ALA A 88 -21.32 22.71 2.60
N ASN A 89 -22.16 22.88 1.61
CA ASN A 89 -23.42 22.17 1.46
C ASN A 89 -23.27 21.03 0.46
N TYR A 90 -23.32 19.77 0.93
CA TYR A 90 -23.19 18.60 0.06
C TYR A 90 -24.28 18.52 -1.04
N LYS A 91 -25.42 19.20 -0.88
CA LYS A 91 -26.48 19.29 -1.89
C LYS A 91 -26.10 20.10 -3.12
N ASP A 92 -25.05 20.91 -3.04
CA ASP A 92 -24.50 21.65 -4.18
C ASP A 92 -23.63 20.76 -5.08
N TYR A 93 -23.33 19.53 -4.63
CA TYR A 93 -22.59 18.52 -5.39
C TYR A 93 -23.53 17.57 -6.10
N ILE A 94 -23.13 17.14 -7.30
CA ILE A 94 -23.86 16.11 -8.05
C ILE A 94 -23.50 14.74 -7.47
N ALA A 95 -24.49 13.92 -7.16
CA ALA A 95 -24.27 12.52 -6.84
C ALA A 95 -23.94 11.75 -8.13
N VAL A 96 -22.66 11.50 -8.37
CA VAL A 96 -22.19 10.82 -9.59
C VAL A 96 -22.37 9.32 -9.43
N LYS A 97 -23.05 8.68 -10.38
CA LYS A 97 -23.08 7.22 -10.52
C LYS A 97 -21.91 6.81 -11.44
N GLN A 98 -20.87 6.29 -10.85
CA GLN A 98 -19.70 5.82 -11.58
C GLN A 98 -20.04 4.54 -12.35
N GLN A 99 -19.50 4.40 -13.56
CA GLN A 99 -19.69 3.21 -14.41
C GLN A 99 -18.58 2.17 -14.16
N GLN A 100 -17.37 2.62 -13.86
CA GLN A 100 -16.27 1.73 -13.52
C GLN A 100 -16.29 1.48 -12.00
N ALA A 101 -16.67 0.27 -11.63
CA ALA A 101 -16.67 -0.14 -10.24
C ALA A 101 -15.24 -0.38 -9.75
N THR A 102 -14.90 0.27 -8.68
CA THR A 102 -13.85 -0.16 -7.78
C THR A 102 -14.43 -1.06 -6.71
N ARG A 103 -13.64 -1.38 -5.70
CA ARG A 103 -14.13 -2.14 -4.55
C ARG A 103 -15.47 -1.60 -4.05
N THR A 104 -16.21 -2.47 -3.43
CA THR A 104 -17.55 -2.18 -2.87
C THR A 104 -17.60 -0.95 -1.97
N LYS A 105 -16.52 -0.63 -1.26
CA LYS A 105 -16.45 0.60 -0.41
C LYS A 105 -16.43 1.90 -1.21
N ASP A 106 -15.93 1.90 -2.44
CA ASP A 106 -15.88 3.12 -3.27
C ASP A 106 -17.24 3.47 -3.88
N LEU A 107 -18.21 2.60 -3.83
CA LEU A 107 -19.61 2.93 -4.14
C LEU A 107 -20.16 4.02 -3.21
N TYR A 108 -19.50 4.27 -2.05
CA TYR A 108 -19.84 5.40 -1.18
C TYR A 108 -19.36 6.75 -1.72
N ALA A 109 -18.32 6.76 -2.54
CA ALA A 109 -17.80 7.98 -3.14
C ALA A 109 -18.78 8.49 -4.19
N LYS A 110 -19.68 9.38 -3.78
CA LYS A 110 -20.75 9.94 -4.65
C LYS A 110 -20.49 11.40 -5.02
N TYR A 111 -19.75 12.12 -4.20
CA TYR A 111 -19.58 13.56 -4.31
C TYR A 111 -18.12 13.91 -4.59
N PHE A 112 -17.91 14.73 -5.59
CA PHE A 112 -16.57 15.18 -6.04
C PHE A 112 -16.61 16.66 -6.37
N MET A 113 -15.51 17.38 -6.13
CA MET A 113 -15.38 18.75 -6.60
C MET A 113 -15.04 18.79 -8.09
N ILE A 114 -14.07 17.97 -8.52
CA ILE A 114 -13.68 17.81 -9.92
C ILE A 114 -13.72 16.32 -10.25
N PHE A 115 -14.47 15.98 -11.28
CA PHE A 115 -14.65 14.59 -11.70
C PHE A 115 -14.47 14.45 -13.20
N ALA A 116 -13.86 13.33 -13.62
CA ALA A 116 -13.91 12.85 -15.00
C ALA A 116 -13.96 11.33 -15.02
N GLU A 117 -14.69 10.76 -15.97
CA GLU A 117 -14.72 9.33 -16.24
C GLU A 117 -14.59 9.07 -17.73
N GLY A 118 -13.57 8.28 -18.11
CA GLY A 118 -13.30 7.89 -19.49
C GLY A 118 -12.80 9.01 -20.39
N ALA A 119 -12.44 10.18 -19.81
CA ALA A 119 -11.99 11.33 -20.60
C ALA A 119 -10.52 11.20 -21.01
N SER A 120 -10.19 11.77 -22.16
CA SER A 120 -8.84 11.78 -22.72
C SER A 120 -8.33 13.20 -22.97
N ASN A 121 -7.00 13.40 -22.87
CA ASN A 121 -6.34 14.67 -23.11
C ASN A 121 -6.89 15.77 -22.17
N ILE A 122 -6.95 15.51 -20.88
CA ILE A 122 -7.45 16.47 -19.89
C ILE A 122 -6.31 17.04 -19.07
N ALA A 123 -6.44 18.31 -18.68
CA ALA A 123 -5.44 18.94 -17.83
C ALA A 123 -6.08 19.81 -16.74
N ILE A 124 -5.39 19.88 -15.59
CA ILE A 124 -5.63 20.85 -14.51
C ILE A 124 -4.31 21.57 -14.27
N THR A 125 -4.23 22.85 -14.61
CA THR A 125 -2.94 23.55 -14.61
C THR A 125 -3.03 24.93 -13.96
N GLY A 126 -1.89 25.58 -13.87
CA GLY A 126 -1.77 26.95 -13.37
C GLY A 126 -1.14 27.02 -11.99
N SER A 127 -1.32 28.16 -11.31
CA SER A 127 -0.76 28.42 -9.98
C SER A 127 -1.83 28.81 -8.94
N GLY A 128 -3.11 28.53 -9.28
CA GLY A 128 -4.24 28.77 -8.39
C GLY A 128 -4.43 27.64 -7.36
N ILE A 129 -5.50 27.78 -6.59
CA ILE A 129 -5.83 26.92 -5.45
C ILE A 129 -7.14 26.15 -5.72
N ILE A 130 -7.12 24.87 -5.45
CA ILE A 130 -8.31 24.04 -5.29
C ILE A 130 -8.44 23.77 -3.79
N HIS A 131 -9.47 24.34 -3.15
CA HIS A 131 -9.66 24.30 -1.70
C HIS A 131 -10.90 23.50 -1.33
N GLY A 132 -10.72 22.38 -0.63
CA GLY A 132 -11.81 21.44 -0.28
C GLY A 132 -12.79 21.98 0.75
N ASN A 133 -12.41 23.02 1.50
CA ASN A 133 -13.22 23.58 2.59
C ASN A 133 -13.62 22.52 3.66
N GLY A 134 -12.78 21.48 3.78
CA GLY A 134 -13.08 20.27 4.51
C GLY A 134 -12.98 20.42 6.02
N LEU A 135 -11.98 21.14 6.50
CA LEU A 135 -11.66 21.23 7.93
C LEU A 135 -12.84 21.80 8.75
N LYS A 136 -13.49 22.84 8.25
CA LYS A 136 -14.58 23.52 8.95
C LYS A 136 -15.94 22.84 8.77
N ASN A 137 -16.21 22.26 7.60
CA ASN A 137 -17.57 21.92 7.18
C ASN A 137 -17.82 20.41 7.06
N PHE A 138 -16.77 19.60 6.92
CA PHE A 138 -16.86 18.16 6.74
C PHE A 138 -15.98 17.43 7.76
N GLN A 139 -16.28 17.63 9.06
CA GLN A 139 -15.60 16.94 10.14
C GLN A 139 -15.93 15.44 10.11
N GLU A 140 -15.11 14.62 10.79
CA GLU A 140 -15.26 13.16 10.85
C GLU A 140 -16.60 12.67 11.41
N THR A 141 -17.31 13.49 12.16
CA THR A 141 -18.66 13.18 12.65
C THR A 141 -19.69 13.00 11.53
N ARG A 142 -19.39 13.45 10.30
CA ARG A 142 -20.26 13.16 9.15
C ARG A 142 -19.90 11.80 8.54
N PRO A 143 -20.90 11.00 8.13
CA PRO A 143 -20.64 9.79 7.39
C PRO A 143 -19.67 10.03 6.22
N GLN A 144 -18.68 9.18 6.05
CA GLN A 144 -17.63 9.33 5.02
C GLN A 144 -18.22 9.49 3.61
N ASN A 145 -19.34 8.83 3.33
CA ASN A 145 -20.04 8.93 2.04
C ASN A 145 -20.68 10.30 1.74
N LEU A 146 -20.73 11.21 2.69
CA LEU A 146 -21.21 12.59 2.51
C LEU A 146 -20.07 13.62 2.44
N ARG A 147 -18.81 13.18 2.54
CA ARG A 147 -17.64 14.03 2.42
C ARG A 147 -17.14 14.01 0.97
N PRO A 148 -17.13 15.15 0.24
CA PRO A 148 -16.65 15.15 -1.14
C PRO A 148 -15.16 14.82 -1.26
N TYR A 149 -14.81 14.02 -2.24
CA TYR A 149 -13.44 13.96 -2.74
C TYR A 149 -13.12 15.22 -3.52
N MET A 150 -11.87 15.67 -3.51
CA MET A 150 -11.57 16.89 -4.27
C MET A 150 -11.45 16.61 -5.77
N ILE A 151 -10.50 15.75 -6.16
CA ILE A 151 -10.30 15.39 -7.57
C ILE A 151 -10.42 13.88 -7.69
N ARG A 152 -11.30 13.41 -8.57
CA ARG A 152 -11.39 12.01 -8.93
C ARG A 152 -11.44 11.82 -10.44
N LEU A 153 -10.45 11.11 -10.97
CA LEU A 153 -10.35 10.80 -12.39
C LEU A 153 -10.40 9.27 -12.55
N VAL A 154 -11.33 8.78 -13.35
CA VAL A 154 -11.61 7.35 -13.51
C VAL A 154 -11.47 6.95 -14.97
N GLY A 155 -10.59 5.97 -15.27
CA GLY A 155 -10.39 5.48 -16.64
C GLY A 155 -9.94 6.55 -17.63
N CYS A 156 -9.34 7.63 -17.17
CA CYS A 156 -8.87 8.73 -18.01
C CYS A 156 -7.51 8.41 -18.65
N ASN A 157 -7.27 8.97 -19.81
CA ASN A 157 -6.04 8.77 -20.57
C ASN A 157 -5.41 10.11 -20.97
N ASN A 158 -4.07 10.19 -20.92
CA ASN A 158 -3.31 11.42 -21.16
C ASN A 158 -3.78 12.58 -20.27
N VAL A 159 -3.43 12.49 -19.00
CA VAL A 159 -3.82 13.41 -17.94
C VAL A 159 -2.61 14.24 -17.51
N THR A 160 -2.75 15.55 -17.43
CA THR A 160 -1.72 16.44 -16.89
C THR A 160 -2.27 17.25 -15.71
N VAL A 161 -1.55 17.23 -14.57
CA VAL A 161 -1.85 18.11 -13.43
C VAL A 161 -0.59 18.85 -13.02
N LYS A 162 -0.61 20.19 -13.11
CA LYS A 162 0.62 20.98 -12.96
C LYS A 162 0.43 22.29 -12.20
N GLY A 163 1.29 22.49 -11.19
CA GLY A 163 1.50 23.78 -10.52
C GLY A 163 0.42 24.20 -9.52
N VAL A 164 -0.73 23.52 -9.48
CA VAL A 164 -1.86 23.87 -8.60
C VAL A 164 -1.60 23.46 -7.15
N LYS A 165 -2.24 24.19 -6.22
CA LYS A 165 -2.30 23.80 -4.80
C LYS A 165 -3.66 23.18 -4.50
N ILE A 166 -3.64 22.05 -3.80
CA ILE A 166 -4.83 21.30 -3.38
C ILE A 166 -4.84 21.30 -1.85
N LEU A 167 -5.81 21.99 -1.26
CA LEU A 167 -5.79 22.33 0.16
C LEU A 167 -7.08 21.91 0.87
N GLU A 168 -6.96 21.48 2.13
CA GLU A 168 -8.07 21.31 3.07
C GLU A 168 -9.18 20.37 2.53
N ALA A 169 -8.80 19.18 2.08
CA ALA A 169 -9.75 18.18 1.60
C ALA A 169 -10.77 17.78 2.67
N ALA A 170 -11.98 17.44 2.25
CA ALA A 170 -12.99 16.84 3.11
C ALA A 170 -12.82 15.32 3.24
N ASN A 171 -12.23 14.70 2.23
CA ASN A 171 -11.88 13.28 2.12
C ASN A 171 -10.58 13.20 1.31
N TRP A 172 -10.31 12.13 0.55
CA TRP A 172 -9.13 12.03 -0.32
C TRP A 172 -8.99 13.23 -1.24
N SER A 173 -7.76 13.74 -1.35
CA SER A 173 -7.49 14.97 -2.12
C SER A 173 -7.48 14.70 -3.61
N PHE A 174 -6.73 13.68 -4.05
CA PHE A 174 -6.61 13.38 -5.47
C PHE A 174 -6.57 11.86 -5.70
N HIS A 175 -7.62 11.33 -6.31
CA HIS A 175 -7.74 9.91 -6.61
C HIS A 175 -7.77 9.67 -8.13
N LEU A 176 -6.79 8.91 -8.61
CA LEU A 176 -6.69 8.37 -9.95
C LEU A 176 -7.09 6.89 -9.91
N LEU A 177 -8.05 6.48 -10.73
CA LEU A 177 -8.45 5.10 -10.83
C LEU A 177 -8.42 4.63 -12.28
N ASN A 178 -7.72 3.53 -12.58
CA ASN A 178 -7.58 2.95 -13.91
C ASN A 178 -7.11 3.97 -14.98
N CYS A 179 -6.41 5.03 -14.56
CA CYS A 179 -5.90 6.05 -15.49
C CYS A 179 -4.59 5.60 -16.14
N LYS A 180 -4.32 6.14 -17.33
CA LYS A 180 -3.10 5.85 -18.09
C LYS A 180 -2.47 7.14 -18.59
N ASP A 181 -1.13 7.13 -18.75
CA ASP A 181 -0.37 8.28 -19.26
C ASP A 181 -0.65 9.54 -18.46
N VAL A 182 -0.31 9.50 -17.17
CA VAL A 182 -0.57 10.59 -16.21
C VAL A 182 0.72 11.31 -15.87
N ASN A 183 0.73 12.63 -15.98
CA ASN A 183 1.84 13.48 -15.58
C ASN A 183 1.40 14.47 -14.50
N ILE A 184 2.04 14.39 -13.31
CA ILE A 184 1.80 15.29 -12.17
C ILE A 184 3.11 15.99 -11.84
N ASP A 185 3.14 17.31 -11.94
CA ASP A 185 4.36 18.10 -11.76
C ASP A 185 4.13 19.38 -10.96
N GLY A 186 4.95 19.59 -9.94
CA GLY A 186 5.00 20.82 -9.16
C GLY A 186 3.73 21.14 -8.37
N ILE A 187 2.94 20.15 -7.96
CA ILE A 187 1.75 20.36 -7.15
C ILE A 187 2.09 20.44 -5.66
N VAL A 188 1.19 21.05 -4.91
CA VAL A 188 1.24 21.09 -3.44
C VAL A 188 -0.07 20.52 -2.91
N ILE A 189 0.00 19.52 -2.04
CA ILE A 189 -1.17 18.99 -1.31
C ILE A 189 -0.96 19.21 0.18
N GLU A 190 -1.86 19.97 0.81
CA GLU A 190 -1.82 20.24 2.24
C GLU A 190 -3.19 20.02 2.87
N ASN A 191 -3.26 19.10 3.83
CA ASN A 191 -4.45 18.78 4.59
C ASN A 191 -4.17 18.92 6.09
N ARG A 192 -5.17 19.37 6.84
CA ARG A 192 -5.13 19.50 8.29
C ARG A 192 -6.34 18.83 8.94
N GLY A 193 -6.28 18.66 10.25
CA GLY A 193 -7.33 18.02 11.04
C GLY A 193 -7.15 16.50 11.08
N GLU A 194 -8.23 15.75 11.14
CA GLU A 194 -8.24 14.28 11.28
C GLU A 194 -8.98 13.62 10.12
N GLY A 195 -8.79 12.30 9.96
CA GLY A 195 -9.54 11.45 9.02
C GLY A 195 -8.84 11.20 7.70
N ASN A 196 -9.49 10.44 6.86
CA ASN A 196 -8.98 9.94 5.58
C ASN A 196 -8.78 11.08 4.56
N ARG A 197 -7.73 11.87 4.74
CA ARG A 197 -7.34 12.95 3.84
C ARG A 197 -6.01 12.62 3.18
N ASP A 198 -6.02 11.50 2.49
CA ASP A 198 -4.91 11.03 1.67
C ASP A 198 -4.55 12.12 0.64
N GLY A 199 -3.28 12.20 0.27
CA GLY A 199 -2.81 13.17 -0.70
C GLY A 199 -3.12 12.75 -2.13
N LEU A 200 -2.35 11.82 -2.66
CA LEU A 200 -2.48 11.30 -4.02
C LEU A 200 -2.62 9.78 -4.00
N ASP A 201 -3.79 9.30 -4.37
CA ASP A 201 -4.08 7.87 -4.56
C ASP A 201 -3.93 7.49 -6.04
N ILE A 202 -2.95 6.67 -6.35
CA ILE A 202 -2.69 6.13 -7.70
C ILE A 202 -3.21 4.69 -7.71
N ASP A 203 -4.44 4.49 -8.20
CA ASP A 203 -5.15 3.22 -8.06
C ASP A 203 -5.31 2.50 -9.40
N ALA A 204 -4.70 1.33 -9.53
CA ALA A 204 -4.74 0.51 -10.74
C ALA A 204 -4.32 1.28 -12.01
N CYS A 205 -3.44 2.27 -11.86
CA CYS A 205 -2.99 3.15 -12.93
C CYS A 205 -1.72 2.63 -13.63
N GLN A 206 -1.46 3.14 -14.82
CA GLN A 206 -0.31 2.73 -15.63
C GLN A 206 0.37 3.95 -16.27
N ARG A 207 1.71 3.95 -16.29
CA ARG A 207 2.55 5.02 -16.86
C ARG A 207 2.25 6.38 -16.21
N VAL A 208 2.57 6.46 -14.90
CA VAL A 208 2.34 7.65 -14.08
C VAL A 208 3.68 8.26 -13.69
N THR A 209 3.83 9.55 -13.88
CA THR A 209 4.96 10.33 -13.35
C THR A 209 4.46 11.34 -12.33
N VAL A 210 5.17 11.44 -11.19
CA VAL A 210 4.93 12.46 -10.15
C VAL A 210 6.27 13.11 -9.82
N ALA A 211 6.38 14.42 -10.01
CA ALA A 211 7.64 15.09 -9.76
C ALA A 211 7.49 16.46 -9.08
N ASN A 212 8.58 16.92 -8.43
CA ASN A 212 8.74 18.29 -7.93
C ASN A 212 7.60 18.78 -7.00
N SER A 213 6.97 17.84 -6.27
CA SER A 213 5.73 18.07 -5.54
C SER A 213 5.93 18.03 -4.02
N ARG A 214 5.01 18.64 -3.26
CA ARG A 214 5.05 18.70 -1.80
C ARG A 214 3.77 18.16 -1.19
N PHE A 215 3.91 17.42 -0.11
CA PHE A 215 2.80 16.77 0.57
C PHE A 215 2.88 17.00 2.08
N SER A 216 1.76 17.40 2.67
CA SER A 216 1.48 17.40 4.10
C SER A 216 0.05 16.92 4.29
N THR A 217 -0.16 15.75 4.89
CA THR A 217 -1.46 15.05 4.87
C THR A 217 -1.78 14.45 6.22
N THR A 218 -3.06 14.26 6.51
CA THR A 218 -3.49 13.63 7.77
C THR A 218 -3.67 12.12 7.65
N ASP A 219 -3.46 11.57 6.46
CA ASP A 219 -3.38 10.16 6.14
C ASP A 219 -2.21 9.95 5.15
N ASP A 220 -2.20 8.91 4.33
CA ASP A 220 -1.12 8.60 3.38
C ASP A 220 -0.85 9.76 2.39
N ALA A 221 0.43 10.04 2.09
CA ALA A 221 0.76 11.15 1.19
C ALA A 221 0.70 10.78 -0.29
N ILE A 222 1.49 9.81 -0.74
CA ILE A 222 1.33 9.16 -2.04
C ILE A 222 1.13 7.67 -1.79
N VAL A 223 -0.01 7.16 -2.20
CA VAL A 223 -0.33 5.74 -2.05
C VAL A 223 -0.71 5.12 -3.38
N MET A 224 0.00 4.06 -3.75
CA MET A 224 -0.33 3.22 -4.89
C MET A 224 -1.27 2.11 -4.42
N LYS A 225 -2.44 2.02 -5.03
CA LYS A 225 -3.46 1.01 -4.75
C LYS A 225 -3.71 0.16 -5.98
N ALA A 226 -4.23 -1.03 -5.78
CA ALA A 226 -4.72 -1.90 -6.86
C ALA A 226 -6.05 -2.51 -6.39
N THR A 227 -7.09 -1.66 -6.37
CA THR A 227 -8.40 -2.01 -5.81
C THR A 227 -9.21 -2.97 -6.68
N ASN A 228 -8.76 -3.25 -7.90
CA ASN A 228 -9.32 -4.24 -8.81
C ASN A 228 -8.22 -5.18 -9.33
N ASP A 229 -8.48 -6.00 -10.33
CA ASP A 229 -7.54 -6.94 -10.94
C ASP A 229 -6.52 -6.31 -11.91
N THR A 230 -6.51 -4.99 -12.03
CA THR A 230 -5.55 -4.27 -12.88
C THR A 230 -4.28 -3.94 -12.09
N LEU A 231 -3.13 -4.23 -12.67
CA LEU A 231 -1.83 -3.83 -12.11
C LEU A 231 -1.69 -2.31 -12.01
N CYS A 232 -1.25 -1.85 -10.83
CA CYS A 232 -0.72 -0.51 -10.65
C CYS A 232 0.77 -0.54 -11.04
N GLN A 233 1.13 -0.01 -12.21
CA GLN A 233 2.47 -0.25 -12.76
C GLN A 233 3.04 0.90 -13.58
N ASP A 234 4.39 0.83 -13.80
CA ASP A 234 5.15 1.79 -14.58
C ASP A 234 5.02 3.19 -14.00
N ILE A 235 5.41 3.33 -12.71
CA ILE A 235 5.27 4.55 -11.92
C ILE A 235 6.64 5.10 -11.56
N ALA A 236 6.86 6.39 -11.82
CA ALA A 236 8.04 7.12 -11.42
C ALA A 236 7.67 8.30 -10.52
N ILE A 237 8.25 8.36 -9.30
CA ILE A 237 8.06 9.45 -8.34
C ILE A 237 9.43 10.06 -8.05
N SER A 238 9.61 11.37 -8.19
CA SER A 238 10.91 11.98 -7.98
C SER A 238 10.86 13.42 -7.46
N ASN A 239 11.92 13.82 -6.76
CA ASN A 239 12.12 15.20 -6.30
C ASN A 239 10.96 15.73 -5.43
N CYS A 240 10.37 14.88 -4.59
CA CYS A 240 9.23 15.22 -3.76
C CYS A 240 9.64 15.45 -2.29
N LEU A 241 8.91 16.33 -1.62
CA LEU A 241 9.06 16.63 -0.20
C LEU A 241 7.79 16.21 0.55
N PHE A 242 7.96 15.40 1.57
CA PHE A 242 6.92 14.91 2.47
C PHE A 242 7.19 15.42 3.89
N HIS A 243 6.23 16.09 4.50
CA HIS A 243 6.38 16.58 5.87
C HIS A 243 5.05 16.59 6.62
N GLU A 244 5.08 16.29 7.90
CA GLU A 244 3.87 16.23 8.75
C GLU A 244 2.82 15.29 8.13
N ILE A 245 3.19 14.02 7.95
CA ILE A 245 2.32 13.00 7.35
C ILE A 245 1.69 12.15 8.46
N GLY A 246 0.35 12.11 8.51
CA GLY A 246 -0.40 11.31 9.48
C GLY A 246 -0.44 9.82 9.17
N GLY A 247 -0.38 9.45 7.90
CA GLY A 247 -0.18 8.09 7.40
C GLY A 247 1.27 7.81 7.00
N SER A 248 1.49 7.09 5.91
CA SER A 248 2.81 6.85 5.34
C SER A 248 3.13 7.83 4.21
N ALA A 249 4.42 8.21 4.06
CA ALA A 249 4.80 9.13 2.99
C ALA A 249 4.67 8.47 1.61
N LEU A 250 5.18 7.25 1.48
CA LEU A 250 5.19 6.48 0.23
C LEU A 250 4.70 5.06 0.53
N LYS A 251 3.56 4.69 -0.04
CA LYS A 251 2.88 3.44 0.31
C LYS A 251 2.40 2.66 -0.91
N THR A 252 2.42 1.33 -0.83
CA THR A 252 1.61 0.45 -1.67
C THR A 252 0.55 -0.23 -0.82
N GLY A 253 -0.66 -0.39 -1.34
CA GLY A 253 -1.77 -1.04 -0.62
C GLY A 253 -2.58 -0.04 0.24
N THR A 254 -3.37 -0.50 1.21
CA THR A 254 -3.59 -1.93 1.54
C THR A 254 -4.33 -2.70 0.45
N GLU A 255 -5.16 -2.04 -0.35
CA GLU A 255 -5.85 -2.66 -1.48
C GLU A 255 -4.83 -3.08 -2.54
N SER A 256 -4.73 -4.38 -2.81
CA SER A 256 -3.64 -4.97 -3.59
C SER A 256 -4.07 -6.15 -4.46
N ASN A 257 -5.33 -6.20 -4.87
CA ASN A 257 -5.85 -7.31 -5.70
C ASN A 257 -5.12 -7.43 -7.05
N GLY A 258 -4.90 -6.31 -7.75
CA GLY A 258 -4.20 -6.30 -9.04
C GLY A 258 -2.67 -6.37 -8.92
N GLY A 259 -2.13 -5.94 -7.76
CA GLY A 259 -0.69 -5.93 -7.52
C GLY A 259 0.05 -4.70 -8.05
N PHE A 260 1.38 -4.71 -7.86
CA PHE A 260 2.28 -3.59 -8.10
C PHE A 260 3.51 -4.02 -8.90
N LYS A 261 3.90 -3.26 -9.92
CA LYS A 261 5.05 -3.60 -10.75
C LYS A 261 5.74 -2.37 -11.33
N ASN A 262 7.08 -2.44 -11.48
CA ASN A 262 7.87 -1.39 -12.13
C ASN A 262 7.65 -0.02 -11.48
N ILE A 263 8.01 0.13 -10.20
CA ILE A 263 7.88 1.39 -9.46
C ILE A 263 9.26 1.89 -9.08
N THR A 264 9.56 3.13 -9.43
CA THR A 264 10.79 3.80 -9.02
C THR A 264 10.47 5.08 -8.26
N VAL A 265 11.09 5.24 -7.08
CA VAL A 265 11.01 6.46 -6.27
C VAL A 265 12.42 6.97 -6.02
N SER A 266 12.69 8.23 -6.32
CA SER A 266 14.04 8.78 -6.19
C SER A 266 14.09 10.23 -5.74
N ASN A 267 15.23 10.60 -5.11
CA ASN A 267 15.55 11.98 -4.75
C ASN A 267 14.49 12.66 -3.88
N CYS A 268 13.98 11.97 -2.86
CA CYS A 268 12.92 12.46 -1.99
C CYS A 268 13.42 12.77 -0.58
N VAL A 269 12.76 13.72 0.07
CA VAL A 269 12.96 14.06 1.48
C VAL A 269 11.67 13.78 2.25
N ILE A 270 11.79 13.02 3.34
CA ILE A 270 10.68 12.59 4.17
C ILE A 270 10.95 12.99 5.62
N LYS A 271 10.01 13.66 6.26
CA LYS A 271 10.18 14.07 7.66
C LYS A 271 8.86 14.19 8.42
N ASP A 272 8.99 14.05 9.74
CA ASP A 272 7.90 14.23 10.70
C ASP A 272 6.71 13.28 10.44
N ILE A 273 6.98 11.97 10.60
CA ILE A 273 5.96 10.90 10.55
C ILE A 273 5.90 10.23 11.92
N ASP A 274 4.79 10.40 12.64
CA ASP A 274 4.70 10.00 14.05
C ASP A 274 4.32 8.53 14.28
N HIS A 275 3.51 7.92 13.41
CA HIS A 275 2.89 6.62 13.68
C HIS A 275 3.09 5.57 12.58
N HIS A 276 3.40 5.98 11.35
CA HIS A 276 3.53 5.12 10.18
C HIS A 276 4.95 5.10 9.62
N ALA A 277 5.13 4.69 8.39
CA ALA A 277 6.46 4.54 7.80
C ALA A 277 6.79 5.64 6.78
N GLY A 278 8.09 5.91 6.61
CA GLY A 278 8.57 6.67 5.47
C GLY A 278 8.28 5.93 4.15
N ILE A 279 8.54 4.62 4.13
CA ILE A 279 8.25 3.73 2.99
C ILE A 279 7.45 2.54 3.54
N GLU A 280 6.25 2.31 3.03
CA GLU A 280 5.38 1.22 3.47
C GLU A 280 4.91 0.38 2.27
N LEU A 281 5.55 -0.77 2.04
CA LEU A 281 5.31 -1.64 0.90
C LEU A 281 4.56 -2.89 1.35
N MET A 282 3.31 -3.02 0.92
CA MET A 282 2.51 -4.17 1.31
C MET A 282 1.64 -4.71 0.19
N THR A 283 1.45 -6.01 0.18
CA THR A 283 0.39 -6.70 -0.55
C THR A 283 -0.29 -7.69 0.37
N VAL A 284 -1.62 -7.63 0.43
CA VAL A 284 -2.42 -8.40 1.39
C VAL A 284 -3.72 -8.98 0.80
N ASP A 285 -4.02 -8.64 -0.45
CA ASP A 285 -5.24 -9.08 -1.14
C ASP A 285 -4.94 -9.96 -2.37
N GLY A 286 -3.80 -10.64 -2.35
CA GLY A 286 -3.44 -11.67 -3.34
C GLY A 286 -2.52 -11.20 -4.45
N GLY A 287 -2.50 -9.92 -4.80
CA GLY A 287 -1.71 -9.42 -5.93
C GLY A 287 -0.20 -9.42 -5.71
N MET A 288 0.57 -9.49 -6.79
CA MET A 288 2.03 -9.47 -6.76
C MET A 288 2.62 -8.11 -6.38
N MET A 289 3.89 -8.11 -5.95
CA MET A 289 4.73 -6.91 -5.90
C MET A 289 6.10 -7.24 -6.48
N GLN A 290 6.50 -6.55 -7.53
CA GLN A 290 7.72 -6.88 -8.26
C GLN A 290 8.38 -5.69 -8.92
N ASN A 291 9.73 -5.69 -8.94
CA ASN A 291 10.57 -4.69 -9.60
C ASN A 291 10.32 -3.28 -9.03
N ILE A 292 10.67 -3.09 -7.76
CA ILE A 292 10.47 -1.86 -7.00
C ILE A 292 11.85 -1.29 -6.62
N LEU A 293 12.09 -0.03 -6.92
CA LEU A 293 13.31 0.68 -6.55
C LEU A 293 13.00 1.95 -5.76
N PHE A 294 13.65 2.10 -4.61
CA PHE A 294 13.74 3.35 -3.85
C PHE A 294 15.19 3.77 -3.74
N GLU A 295 15.51 5.00 -4.13
CA GLU A 295 16.89 5.47 -4.10
C GLU A 295 17.03 6.95 -3.76
N ASN A 296 18.18 7.31 -3.16
CA ASN A 296 18.53 8.70 -2.82
C ASN A 296 17.45 9.36 -1.93
N ILE A 297 17.11 8.73 -0.81
CA ILE A 297 16.07 9.22 0.11
C ILE A 297 16.67 9.62 1.45
N THR A 298 16.35 10.82 1.90
CA THR A 298 16.69 11.29 3.24
C THR A 298 15.44 11.32 4.11
N MET A 299 15.55 10.77 5.33
CA MET A 299 14.46 10.76 6.30
C MET A 299 14.90 11.37 7.63
N ASP A 300 14.01 12.14 8.27
CA ASP A 300 14.22 12.68 9.60
C ASP A 300 12.94 12.60 10.43
N ASN A 301 13.03 12.14 11.68
CA ASN A 301 11.92 12.00 12.61
C ASN A 301 10.76 11.17 12.02
N VAL A 302 11.04 9.92 11.67
CA VAL A 302 10.04 8.96 11.16
C VAL A 302 9.79 7.85 12.19
N ALA A 303 8.55 7.40 12.34
CA ALA A 303 8.26 6.28 13.22
C ALA A 303 9.01 5.04 12.75
N THR A 304 8.80 4.59 11.53
CA THR A 304 9.49 3.45 10.91
C THR A 304 10.11 3.90 9.58
N PRO A 305 11.41 3.65 9.32
CA PRO A 305 12.00 4.03 8.03
C PRO A 305 11.35 3.30 6.84
N PHE A 306 11.28 1.96 6.91
CA PHE A 306 10.56 1.17 5.92
C PHE A 306 9.90 -0.07 6.53
N PHE A 307 8.77 -0.47 5.98
CA PHE A 307 8.01 -1.65 6.32
C PHE A 307 7.61 -2.39 5.03
N ILE A 308 8.06 -3.65 4.87
CA ILE A 308 7.74 -4.49 3.71
C ILE A 308 6.96 -5.71 4.20
N ARG A 309 5.72 -5.90 3.70
CA ARG A 309 4.80 -6.91 4.22
C ARG A 309 4.10 -7.70 3.12
N LEU A 310 4.16 -9.02 3.23
CA LEU A 310 3.23 -9.94 2.58
C LEU A 310 2.22 -10.42 3.62
N GLY A 311 0.93 -10.23 3.37
CA GLY A 311 -0.18 -10.66 4.22
C GLY A 311 -1.27 -11.37 3.44
N ILE A 312 -2.31 -11.83 4.13
CA ILE A 312 -3.43 -12.58 3.54
C ILE A 312 -4.78 -12.08 4.02
N ARG A 313 -4.99 -10.76 3.99
CA ARG A 313 -6.29 -10.14 4.25
C ARG A 313 -7.35 -10.62 3.26
N SER A 314 -6.96 -10.81 2.01
CA SER A 314 -7.73 -11.45 0.91
C SER A 314 -9.13 -10.87 0.73
N ARG A 315 -9.25 -9.53 0.68
CA ARG A 315 -10.52 -8.85 0.40
C ARG A 315 -10.83 -8.90 -1.09
N PRO A 316 -12.05 -9.35 -1.48
CA PRO A 316 -12.51 -9.21 -2.86
C PRO A 316 -12.77 -7.74 -3.18
N TYR A 317 -12.60 -7.33 -4.44
CA TYR A 317 -12.86 -5.96 -4.86
C TYR A 317 -14.29 -5.74 -5.38
N LYS A 318 -15.01 -6.79 -5.74
CA LYS A 318 -16.42 -6.68 -6.18
C LYS A 318 -17.25 -7.88 -5.69
N PRO A 319 -18.59 -7.74 -5.64
CA PRO A 319 -19.49 -8.85 -5.34
C PRO A 319 -19.29 -10.03 -6.29
N GLY A 320 -19.36 -11.25 -5.78
CA GLY A 320 -19.20 -12.47 -6.58
C GLY A 320 -17.75 -12.84 -6.94
N GLN A 321 -16.76 -12.04 -6.54
CA GLN A 321 -15.35 -12.35 -6.69
C GLN A 321 -14.72 -12.76 -5.36
N TYR A 322 -13.70 -13.57 -5.43
CA TYR A 322 -12.88 -13.95 -4.28
C TYR A 322 -11.39 -14.00 -4.67
N VAL A 323 -10.53 -13.79 -3.69
CA VAL A 323 -9.08 -13.94 -3.86
C VAL A 323 -8.77 -15.43 -3.69
N ASN A 324 -8.21 -16.05 -4.70
CA ASN A 324 -7.92 -17.50 -4.75
C ASN A 324 -6.43 -17.82 -4.86
N HIS A 325 -5.57 -16.84 -4.68
CA HIS A 325 -4.12 -16.96 -4.77
C HIS A 325 -3.42 -15.96 -3.84
N ILE A 326 -2.15 -16.21 -3.61
CA ILE A 326 -1.21 -15.30 -2.97
C ILE A 326 0.01 -15.24 -3.87
N ASP A 327 0.21 -14.10 -4.52
CA ASP A 327 1.31 -13.93 -5.46
C ASP A 327 2.63 -13.57 -4.76
N ASP A 328 3.69 -13.42 -5.54
CA ASP A 328 5.04 -13.18 -5.03
C ASP A 328 5.29 -11.71 -4.72
N VAL A 329 6.03 -11.48 -3.65
CA VAL A 329 6.68 -10.21 -3.34
C VAL A 329 8.17 -10.40 -3.53
N ARG A 330 8.75 -9.72 -4.53
CA ARG A 330 10.16 -9.93 -4.89
C ARG A 330 10.75 -8.77 -5.69
N ASP A 331 12.07 -8.81 -5.84
CA ASP A 331 12.84 -7.87 -6.64
C ASP A 331 12.66 -6.43 -6.15
N ILE A 332 12.94 -6.19 -4.84
CA ILE A 332 12.85 -4.88 -4.19
C ILE A 332 14.25 -4.38 -3.85
N GLN A 333 14.55 -3.16 -4.24
CA GLN A 333 15.83 -2.51 -3.99
C GLN A 333 15.64 -1.22 -3.20
N LEU A 334 16.42 -1.06 -2.14
CA LEU A 334 16.54 0.15 -1.34
C LEU A 334 18.00 0.62 -1.39
N ASN A 335 18.28 1.75 -2.04
CA ASN A 335 19.62 2.21 -2.30
C ASN A 335 19.84 3.65 -1.85
N ASN A 336 20.97 3.91 -1.19
CA ASN A 336 21.37 5.26 -0.75
C ASN A 336 20.27 5.96 0.08
N ILE A 337 19.90 5.34 1.20
CA ILE A 337 18.88 5.87 2.12
C ILE A 337 19.55 6.26 3.44
N SER A 338 19.35 7.50 3.85
CA SER A 338 19.85 8.05 5.12
C SER A 338 18.69 8.42 6.04
N VAL A 339 18.71 7.89 7.26
CA VAL A 339 17.65 8.09 8.25
C VAL A 339 18.25 8.58 9.56
N VAL A 340 17.69 9.64 10.09
CA VAL A 340 17.96 10.11 11.46
C VAL A 340 16.66 10.13 12.25
N ASN A 341 16.78 9.95 13.57
CA ASN A 341 15.65 9.99 14.49
C ASN A 341 14.53 8.96 14.17
N ALA A 342 14.91 7.72 13.79
CA ALA A 342 13.95 6.62 13.68
C ALA A 342 13.46 6.17 15.06
N LYS A 343 12.15 5.98 15.24
CA LYS A 343 11.54 5.58 16.51
C LYS A 343 11.42 4.05 16.66
N LEU A 344 11.14 3.37 15.56
CA LEU A 344 10.97 1.91 15.46
C LEU A 344 11.93 1.35 14.39
N PRO A 345 12.26 0.06 14.45
CA PRO A 345 13.08 -0.59 13.44
C PRO A 345 12.35 -0.68 12.09
N SER A 346 13.13 -0.75 11.02
CA SER A 346 12.64 -1.22 9.74
C SER A 346 12.33 -2.71 9.80
N SER A 347 11.37 -3.19 8.99
CA SER A 347 11.08 -4.62 8.96
C SER A 347 10.67 -5.14 7.57
N ILE A 348 11.00 -6.42 7.32
CA ILE A 348 10.63 -7.18 6.12
C ILE A 348 10.02 -8.50 6.59
N ILE A 349 8.72 -8.68 6.38
CA ILE A 349 8.00 -9.80 6.98
C ILE A 349 7.09 -10.48 5.95
N GLY A 350 7.49 -11.70 5.56
CA GLY A 350 6.70 -12.62 4.75
C GLY A 350 5.67 -13.39 5.59
N LEU A 351 5.04 -14.37 4.96
CA LEU A 351 4.15 -15.33 5.64
C LEU A 351 4.94 -16.49 6.24
N HIS A 352 4.30 -17.23 7.12
CA HIS A 352 4.92 -18.42 7.67
C HIS A 352 5.40 -19.40 6.59
N ASN A 353 4.62 -19.57 5.55
CA ASN A 353 4.81 -20.52 4.47
C ASN A 353 5.20 -19.91 3.12
N LYS A 354 5.32 -18.59 3.04
CA LYS A 354 5.70 -17.89 1.80
C LYS A 354 6.64 -16.73 2.09
N LYS A 355 7.83 -16.81 1.51
CA LYS A 355 8.89 -15.81 1.72
C LYS A 355 8.77 -14.64 0.76
N ILE A 356 9.24 -13.48 1.21
CA ILE A 356 9.59 -12.35 0.35
C ILE A 356 10.97 -12.61 -0.20
N SER A 357 11.21 -12.40 -1.50
CA SER A 357 12.47 -12.81 -2.13
C SER A 357 13.19 -11.69 -2.90
N ASN A 358 14.49 -11.88 -3.11
CA ASN A 358 15.33 -10.98 -3.91
C ASN A 358 15.31 -9.54 -3.40
N ILE A 359 15.66 -9.34 -2.14
CA ILE A 359 15.71 -8.01 -1.52
C ILE A 359 17.16 -7.53 -1.46
N THR A 360 17.44 -6.34 -1.96
CA THR A 360 18.75 -5.71 -1.89
C THR A 360 18.67 -4.36 -1.18
N ILE A 361 19.49 -4.18 -0.15
CA ILE A 361 19.61 -2.93 0.59
C ILE A 361 21.08 -2.50 0.54
N THR A 362 21.37 -1.37 -0.10
CA THR A 362 22.74 -0.86 -0.25
C THR A 362 22.84 0.57 0.24
N ASN A 363 24.00 0.90 0.83
CA ASN A 363 24.28 2.26 1.32
C ASN A 363 23.18 2.80 2.24
N TYR A 364 22.75 1.99 3.19
CA TYR A 364 21.71 2.35 4.16
C TYR A 364 22.34 2.81 5.47
N THR A 365 21.95 3.99 5.93
CA THR A 365 22.35 4.50 7.24
C THR A 365 21.12 4.84 8.06
N VAL A 366 21.03 4.31 9.29
CA VAL A 366 19.93 4.61 10.21
C VAL A 366 20.44 4.96 11.60
N ARG A 367 19.86 6.01 12.21
CA ARG A 367 20.07 6.41 13.61
C ARG A 367 18.76 6.29 14.37
N SER A 368 18.72 5.38 15.34
CA SER A 368 17.57 5.21 16.23
C SER A 368 17.52 6.35 17.25
N ALA A 369 16.34 6.89 17.48
CA ALA A 369 16.09 7.93 18.50
C ALA A 369 15.66 7.35 19.85
N VAL A 370 15.11 6.14 19.90
CA VAL A 370 14.46 5.54 21.06
C VAL A 370 15.12 4.22 21.41
N ALA A 371 15.60 4.11 22.63
CA ALA A 371 16.10 2.85 23.19
C ALA A 371 14.93 2.02 23.74
N GLN A 372 15.05 0.70 23.63
CA GLN A 372 14.08 -0.23 24.18
C GLN A 372 14.77 -1.38 24.92
N ASP A 373 14.01 -2.04 25.79
CA ASP A 373 14.46 -3.25 26.47
C ASP A 373 14.52 -4.45 25.51
N ALA A 374 15.29 -5.46 25.87
CA ALA A 374 15.37 -6.70 25.14
C ALA A 374 13.98 -7.38 25.04
N VAL A 375 13.66 -7.86 23.86
CA VAL A 375 12.43 -8.59 23.56
C VAL A 375 12.80 -10.02 23.17
N ALA A 376 12.07 -11.00 23.68
CA ALA A 376 12.31 -12.39 23.33
C ALA A 376 12.03 -12.64 21.83
N TYR A 377 12.98 -13.27 21.16
CA TYR A 377 12.96 -13.48 19.70
C TYR A 377 11.76 -14.28 19.19
N ASN A 378 11.20 -15.16 20.02
CA ASN A 378 10.06 -16.02 19.70
C ASN A 378 8.68 -15.40 20.00
N ARG A 379 8.60 -14.14 20.41
CA ARG A 379 7.33 -13.49 20.79
C ARG A 379 6.64 -12.74 19.67
N VAL A 380 7.32 -12.52 18.54
CA VAL A 380 6.72 -11.80 17.42
C VAL A 380 5.72 -12.70 16.71
N SER A 381 4.44 -12.38 16.77
CA SER A 381 3.40 -13.15 16.08
C SER A 381 3.42 -12.91 14.57
N PHE A 382 2.80 -13.79 13.77
CA PHE A 382 2.77 -13.62 12.30
C PHE A 382 1.72 -12.60 11.84
N GLN A 383 0.61 -12.47 12.54
CA GLN A 383 -0.49 -11.55 12.25
C GLN A 383 -0.87 -11.48 10.75
N GLU A 384 -0.96 -12.65 10.11
CA GLU A 384 -1.02 -12.76 8.65
C GLU A 384 -2.30 -12.18 8.05
N PHE A 385 -3.40 -12.20 8.82
CA PHE A 385 -4.73 -11.74 8.39
C PHE A 385 -5.06 -10.30 8.81
N ASP A 386 -4.24 -9.72 9.67
CA ASP A 386 -4.55 -8.42 10.26
C ASP A 386 -4.34 -7.28 9.27
N TYR A 387 -4.91 -6.12 9.62
CA TYR A 387 -4.63 -4.91 8.87
C TYR A 387 -3.16 -4.55 9.04
N PRO A 388 -2.37 -4.50 7.95
CA PRO A 388 -0.95 -4.25 8.07
C PRO A 388 -0.68 -2.77 8.39
N ALA A 389 0.15 -2.55 9.38
CA ALA A 389 0.71 -1.26 9.72
C ALA A 389 2.12 -1.47 10.27
N ALA A 390 3.01 -0.52 10.09
CA ALA A 390 4.38 -0.64 10.58
C ALA A 390 4.48 -0.89 12.10
N SER A 391 3.50 -0.41 12.87
CA SER A 391 3.39 -0.58 14.32
C SER A 391 2.69 -1.88 14.77
N MET A 392 2.18 -2.70 13.85
CA MET A 392 1.36 -3.89 14.20
C MET A 392 2.08 -4.91 15.08
N PHE A 393 3.40 -4.97 15.02
CA PHE A 393 4.21 -5.91 15.78
C PHE A 393 4.71 -5.34 17.12
N GLU A 394 4.27 -4.15 17.51
CA GLU A 394 4.73 -3.46 18.73
C GLU A 394 6.27 -3.37 18.81
N ASN A 395 6.88 -4.05 19.80
CA ASN A 395 8.32 -4.05 20.01
C ASN A 395 8.96 -5.25 19.31
N LEU A 396 9.65 -5.01 18.21
CA LEU A 396 10.44 -6.03 17.51
C LEU A 396 11.78 -6.28 18.22
N PRO A 397 12.32 -7.51 18.17
CA PRO A 397 13.59 -7.87 18.82
C PRO A 397 14.83 -7.40 18.03
N ALA A 398 14.78 -6.23 17.45
CA ALA A 398 15.88 -5.53 16.79
C ALA A 398 15.66 -4.02 16.89
N TYR A 399 16.72 -3.21 16.90
CA TYR A 399 16.53 -1.76 16.92
C TYR A 399 16.58 -1.12 15.52
N ALA A 400 17.20 -1.79 14.53
CA ALA A 400 17.38 -1.20 13.21
C ALA A 400 16.71 -2.01 12.09
N LEU A 401 16.85 -3.35 12.07
CA LEU A 401 16.26 -4.18 11.02
C LEU A 401 15.80 -5.54 11.55
N TYR A 402 14.54 -5.85 11.33
CA TYR A 402 13.95 -7.16 11.58
C TYR A 402 13.51 -7.81 10.27
N CYS A 403 14.00 -9.05 10.01
CA CYS A 403 13.62 -9.83 8.83
C CYS A 403 13.01 -11.16 9.24
N ARG A 404 11.83 -11.49 8.70
CA ARG A 404 11.21 -12.80 8.88
C ARG A 404 10.62 -13.32 7.58
N SER A 405 10.85 -14.61 7.32
CA SER A 405 10.37 -15.27 6.10
C SER A 405 10.84 -14.51 4.85
N VAL A 406 12.16 -14.39 4.72
CA VAL A 406 12.82 -13.71 3.59
C VAL A 406 13.86 -14.64 2.99
N GLU A 407 13.95 -14.68 1.68
CA GLU A 407 15.00 -15.40 0.97
C GLU A 407 15.75 -14.51 -0.02
N ASN A 408 16.99 -14.83 -0.30
CA ASN A 408 17.87 -14.07 -1.17
C ASN A 408 17.94 -12.59 -0.78
N LEU A 409 18.36 -12.36 0.49
CA LEU A 409 18.54 -11.02 1.06
C LEU A 409 20.00 -10.57 0.95
N ASN A 410 20.25 -9.43 0.34
CA ASN A 410 21.57 -8.81 0.25
C ASN A 410 21.61 -7.46 0.97
N LEU A 411 22.45 -7.34 2.01
CA LEU A 411 22.76 -6.08 2.69
C LEU A 411 24.22 -5.69 2.38
N GLN A 412 24.43 -4.50 1.83
CA GLN A 412 25.77 -4.03 1.48
C GLN A 412 26.00 -2.59 1.97
N ASN A 413 27.10 -2.37 2.67
CA ASN A 413 27.50 -1.05 3.21
C ASN A 413 26.38 -0.40 4.05
N VAL A 414 25.98 -1.08 5.14
CA VAL A 414 24.90 -0.66 6.02
C VAL A 414 25.47 -0.18 7.36
N ASN A 415 25.05 1.02 7.81
CA ASN A 415 25.48 1.61 9.08
C ASN A 415 24.28 1.84 10.00
N MET A 416 24.33 1.29 11.21
CA MET A 416 23.25 1.34 12.20
C MET A 416 23.73 1.91 13.51
N TYR A 417 23.09 2.98 13.97
CA TYR A 417 23.44 3.68 15.20
C TYR A 417 22.30 3.59 16.20
N ALA A 418 22.62 3.05 17.37
CA ALA A 418 21.66 2.81 18.44
C ALA A 418 21.47 4.05 19.34
N ALA A 419 20.26 4.22 19.87
CA ALA A 419 20.01 5.16 20.95
C ALA A 419 20.74 4.74 22.25
N THR A 420 21.06 5.71 23.08
CA THR A 420 21.71 5.44 24.39
C THR A 420 20.80 4.56 25.25
N GLY A 421 21.34 3.45 25.76
CA GLY A 421 20.59 2.49 26.58
C GLY A 421 19.85 1.39 25.80
N GLU A 422 20.00 1.32 24.47
CA GLU A 422 19.43 0.25 23.66
C GLU A 422 19.96 -1.13 24.08
N LYS A 423 19.06 -2.12 24.21
CA LYS A 423 19.40 -3.47 24.67
C LYS A 423 19.16 -4.55 23.62
N ARG A 424 18.58 -4.23 22.48
CA ARG A 424 18.31 -5.18 21.40
C ARG A 424 19.49 -5.25 20.43
N PRO A 425 19.66 -6.35 19.66
CA PRO A 425 20.59 -6.41 18.55
C PRO A 425 20.24 -5.37 17.47
N ALA A 426 21.20 -5.05 16.60
CA ALA A 426 20.94 -4.19 15.46
C ALA A 426 20.06 -4.89 14.42
N ILE A 427 20.35 -6.18 14.18
CA ILE A 427 19.64 -6.99 13.20
C ILE A 427 19.17 -8.28 13.87
N THR A 428 17.93 -8.66 13.63
CA THR A 428 17.40 -9.99 13.92
C THR A 428 16.81 -10.61 12.65
N MET A 429 17.19 -11.84 12.36
CA MET A 429 16.71 -12.61 11.22
C MET A 429 16.07 -13.91 11.69
N ASP A 430 14.87 -14.19 11.23
CA ASP A 430 14.10 -15.40 11.53
C ASP A 430 13.54 -16.01 10.24
N ARG A 431 13.72 -17.30 10.00
CA ARG A 431 13.26 -18.00 8.78
C ARG A 431 13.78 -17.37 7.49
N THR A 432 15.10 -17.10 7.47
CA THR A 432 15.76 -16.45 6.33
C THR A 432 16.73 -17.40 5.64
N ASP A 433 16.73 -17.39 4.31
CA ASP A 433 17.60 -18.24 3.51
C ASP A 433 18.39 -17.43 2.49
N HIS A 434 19.57 -17.91 2.11
CA HIS A 434 20.46 -17.30 1.10
C HIS A 434 20.71 -15.81 1.41
N VAL A 435 21.28 -15.55 2.60
CA VAL A 435 21.54 -14.19 3.09
C VAL A 435 22.99 -13.79 2.90
N SER A 436 23.22 -12.61 2.33
CA SER A 436 24.56 -12.02 2.20
C SER A 436 24.61 -10.67 2.93
N LEU A 437 25.47 -10.56 3.93
CA LEU A 437 25.73 -9.33 4.68
C LEU A 437 27.18 -8.92 4.43
N SER A 438 27.42 -7.78 3.79
CA SER A 438 28.76 -7.30 3.49
C SER A 438 28.96 -5.85 3.94
N GLY A 439 29.98 -5.61 4.75
CA GLY A 439 30.29 -4.26 5.24
C GLY A 439 29.22 -3.69 6.16
N VAL A 440 28.54 -4.52 6.93
CA VAL A 440 27.55 -4.10 7.93
C VAL A 440 28.26 -3.63 9.18
N LYS A 441 27.93 -2.43 9.65
CA LYS A 441 28.49 -1.81 10.85
C LYS A 441 27.35 -1.35 11.76
N ALA A 442 27.42 -1.70 13.03
CA ALA A 442 26.38 -1.31 13.98
C ALA A 442 26.92 -0.98 15.36
N GLU A 443 26.23 -0.10 16.08
CA GLU A 443 26.43 0.11 17.50
C GLU A 443 25.68 -0.95 18.30
N THR A 444 26.30 -1.40 19.40
CA THR A 444 25.68 -2.29 20.39
C THR A 444 25.87 -1.64 21.76
N LYS A 445 24.86 -0.95 22.27
CA LYS A 445 24.97 -0.21 23.54
C LYS A 445 24.96 -1.11 24.78
N SER A 446 24.61 -2.37 24.62
CA SER A 446 24.71 -3.41 25.65
C SER A 446 25.86 -4.35 25.35
N LYS A 447 26.73 -4.64 26.32
CA LYS A 447 27.81 -5.62 26.15
C LYS A 447 27.30 -7.03 25.86
N THR A 448 26.15 -7.39 26.41
CA THR A 448 25.57 -8.73 26.29
C THR A 448 24.70 -8.92 25.03
N SER A 449 24.35 -7.85 24.33
CA SER A 449 23.58 -7.95 23.08
C SER A 449 24.50 -8.23 21.90
N PRO A 450 24.17 -9.20 21.04
CA PRO A 450 24.90 -9.43 19.79
C PRO A 450 24.64 -8.24 18.83
N MET A 451 25.51 -8.07 17.84
CA MET A 451 25.21 -7.17 16.73
C MET A 451 24.10 -7.77 15.84
N ILE A 452 24.18 -9.06 15.57
CA ILE A 452 23.25 -9.81 14.74
C ILE A 452 22.74 -11.04 15.51
N HIS A 453 21.44 -11.25 15.51
CA HIS A 453 20.82 -12.49 16.00
C HIS A 453 20.19 -13.27 14.84
N LEU A 454 20.50 -14.57 14.75
CA LEU A 454 20.01 -15.48 13.71
C LEU A 454 19.26 -16.66 14.34
N ARG A 455 18.09 -16.97 13.80
CA ARG A 455 17.31 -18.16 14.11
C ARG A 455 16.62 -18.70 12.86
N ASN A 456 16.42 -20.01 12.78
CA ASN A 456 15.77 -20.67 11.65
C ASN A 456 16.32 -20.19 10.29
N ALA A 457 17.66 -20.05 10.18
CA ALA A 457 18.29 -19.46 9.01
C ALA A 457 19.17 -20.48 8.28
N GLU A 458 19.24 -20.37 6.95
CA GLU A 458 20.03 -21.25 6.12
C GLU A 458 20.86 -20.46 5.09
N ASP A 459 22.09 -20.91 4.84
CA ASP A 459 23.03 -20.31 3.88
C ASP A 459 23.24 -18.81 4.10
N VAL A 460 23.83 -18.45 5.24
CA VAL A 460 24.11 -17.07 5.63
C VAL A 460 25.58 -16.78 5.50
N THR A 461 25.95 -15.72 4.77
CA THR A 461 27.33 -15.22 4.69
C THR A 461 27.41 -13.82 5.31
N ILE A 462 28.31 -13.63 6.28
CA ILE A 462 28.60 -12.35 6.93
C ILE A 462 30.06 -12.00 6.70
N ALA A 463 30.29 -10.94 5.94
CA ALA A 463 31.63 -10.55 5.51
C ALA A 463 31.95 -9.09 5.84
N GLN A 464 33.21 -8.80 6.18
CA GLN A 464 33.75 -7.43 6.35
C GLN A 464 32.89 -6.55 7.30
N SER A 465 32.25 -7.17 8.25
CA SER A 465 31.30 -6.55 9.18
C SER A 465 31.94 -6.32 10.55
N ARG A 466 31.41 -5.37 11.32
CA ARG A 466 31.91 -5.07 12.66
C ARG A 466 30.89 -4.37 13.54
N SER A 467 31.01 -4.56 14.86
CA SER A 467 30.40 -3.63 15.81
C SER A 467 31.26 -2.36 15.96
N PHE A 468 30.63 -1.20 16.19
CA PHE A 468 31.37 0.02 16.56
C PHE A 468 31.81 -0.02 18.03
N ASP A 469 31.07 -0.70 18.87
CA ASP A 469 31.34 -0.83 20.32
C ASP A 469 31.91 -2.22 20.64
N ALA A 470 32.66 -2.33 21.71
CA ALA A 470 33.17 -3.61 22.21
C ALA A 470 32.06 -4.36 22.96
N ASN A 471 31.26 -5.14 22.26
CA ASN A 471 30.30 -6.09 22.82
C ASN A 471 30.90 -7.51 22.86
N ASP A 472 30.23 -8.43 23.57
CA ASP A 472 30.76 -9.77 23.83
C ASP A 472 30.75 -10.66 22.57
N VAL A 473 29.82 -10.44 21.63
CA VAL A 473 29.66 -11.30 20.45
C VAL A 473 29.15 -10.53 19.23
N LEU A 474 29.73 -10.82 18.06
CA LEU A 474 29.30 -10.25 16.80
C LEU A 474 27.98 -10.87 16.32
N VAL A 475 27.93 -12.21 16.27
CA VAL A 475 26.75 -12.96 15.80
C VAL A 475 26.32 -14.00 16.83
N GLU A 476 25.08 -13.96 17.26
CA GLU A 476 24.44 -14.97 18.09
C GLU A 476 23.52 -15.86 17.23
N THR A 477 23.61 -17.17 17.41
CA THR A 477 22.79 -18.13 16.68
C THR A 477 22.02 -19.02 17.65
N GLU A 478 20.77 -19.34 17.38
CA GLU A 478 20.05 -20.39 18.13
C GLU A 478 20.52 -21.78 17.68
N GLU A 479 20.84 -22.66 18.65
CA GLU A 479 21.37 -24.00 18.42
C GLU A 479 20.46 -24.83 17.52
N ASN A 480 21.07 -25.54 16.57
CA ASN A 480 20.39 -26.43 15.61
C ASN A 480 19.37 -25.76 14.69
N THR A 481 19.22 -24.44 14.74
CA THR A 481 18.27 -23.71 13.88
C THR A 481 18.95 -22.96 12.73
N VAL A 482 20.28 -22.79 12.79
CA VAL A 482 21.07 -22.09 11.77
C VAL A 482 21.99 -23.05 11.05
N LYS A 483 21.93 -23.08 9.71
CA LYS A 483 22.74 -23.95 8.86
C LYS A 483 23.54 -23.15 7.85
N GLY A 484 24.74 -23.61 7.51
CA GLY A 484 25.55 -23.00 6.45
C GLY A 484 26.00 -21.56 6.72
N LEU A 485 26.21 -21.18 7.99
CA LEU A 485 26.77 -19.87 8.34
C LEU A 485 28.25 -19.79 7.94
N ARG A 486 28.60 -18.76 7.20
CA ARG A 486 29.99 -18.42 6.81
C ARG A 486 30.34 -17.03 7.32
N MET A 487 31.46 -16.93 8.03
CA MET A 487 31.99 -15.69 8.59
C MET A 487 33.31 -15.36 7.87
N LEU A 488 33.43 -14.22 7.21
CA LEU A 488 34.55 -13.89 6.32
C LEU A 488 35.12 -12.50 6.60
N ASN A 489 36.35 -12.46 7.09
CA ASN A 489 37.14 -11.21 7.27
C ASN A 489 36.40 -10.12 8.10
N ASN A 490 35.68 -10.53 9.14
CA ASN A 490 35.00 -9.61 10.05
C ASN A 490 36.01 -8.99 11.02
N LEU A 491 35.79 -7.73 11.39
CA LEU A 491 36.66 -7.03 12.31
C LEU A 491 36.11 -7.14 13.73
N LEU A 492 36.85 -7.85 14.58
CA LEU A 492 36.48 -8.08 15.99
C LEU A 492 37.25 -7.15 16.93
N HIS A 493 36.64 -6.75 18.01
CA HIS A 493 37.34 -6.19 19.18
C HIS A 493 38.14 -7.28 19.89
N PRO A 494 39.24 -6.95 20.60
CA PRO A 494 40.13 -7.95 21.20
C PRO A 494 39.44 -8.97 22.15
N SER A 495 38.35 -8.59 22.81
CA SER A 495 37.58 -9.46 23.71
C SER A 495 36.29 -10.02 23.10
N GLN A 496 36.03 -9.74 21.82
CA GLN A 496 34.77 -10.10 21.16
C GLN A 496 34.88 -11.49 20.54
N SER A 497 33.89 -12.33 20.76
CA SER A 497 33.69 -13.57 19.99
C SER A 497 33.01 -13.29 18.66
N GLU A 498 33.46 -13.96 17.60
CA GLU A 498 32.83 -13.81 16.29
C GLU A 498 31.43 -14.41 16.26
N GLN A 499 31.28 -15.57 16.89
CA GLN A 499 30.00 -16.29 16.97
C GLN A 499 29.79 -16.90 18.36
N LYS A 500 28.53 -16.94 18.82
CA LYS A 500 28.07 -17.65 20.01
C LYS A 500 26.77 -18.39 19.72
N ALA A 501 26.68 -19.64 20.07
CA ALA A 501 25.42 -20.39 20.04
C ALA A 501 24.69 -20.27 21.38
N VAL A 502 23.39 -20.11 21.36
CA VAL A 502 22.49 -20.10 22.52
C VAL A 502 21.39 -21.14 22.32
N ALA A 503 20.78 -21.59 23.42
CA ALA A 503 19.69 -22.56 23.36
C ALA A 503 18.55 -22.06 22.45
N ALA A 504 18.05 -22.94 21.60
CA ALA A 504 16.94 -22.62 20.73
C ALA A 504 15.67 -22.34 21.55
N LEU A 505 14.98 -21.27 21.19
CA LEU A 505 13.69 -20.93 21.78
C LEU A 505 12.59 -21.69 21.03
N THR A 506 11.72 -22.35 21.79
CA THR A 506 10.50 -22.94 21.20
C THR A 506 9.58 -21.80 20.78
N ASP A 507 9.19 -21.75 19.52
CA ASP A 507 8.16 -20.82 19.09
C ASP A 507 6.88 -21.11 19.88
N ALA A 508 6.25 -20.07 20.43
CA ALA A 508 4.84 -20.13 20.74
C ALA A 508 4.15 -20.58 19.46
N SER A 509 3.26 -21.58 19.53
CA SER A 509 2.78 -22.21 18.31
C SER A 509 2.31 -21.14 17.33
N VAL A 510 2.91 -21.09 16.16
CA VAL A 510 2.63 -20.13 15.08
C VAL A 510 1.14 -20.05 14.73
N PHE A 511 0.39 -21.02 15.18
CA PHE A 511 -1.01 -21.26 14.89
C PHE A 511 -1.96 -21.03 16.08
N GLU A 512 -1.45 -20.62 17.24
CA GLU A 512 -2.28 -20.32 18.43
C GLU A 512 -2.68 -18.85 18.54
N ASP A 513 -2.02 -17.93 17.84
CA ASP A 513 -2.26 -16.48 17.94
C ASP A 513 -3.57 -16.00 17.29
N PHE A 514 -4.42 -16.89 16.78
CA PHE A 514 -5.72 -16.53 16.26
C PHE A 514 -6.83 -16.54 17.30
N GLU A 515 -6.59 -15.97 18.47
CA GLU A 515 -7.65 -15.59 19.40
C GLU A 515 -8.35 -14.28 19.01
N THR A 516 -8.63 -14.06 17.77
CA THR A 516 -9.47 -12.95 17.41
C THR A 516 -10.94 -13.35 17.38
N THR A 517 -11.57 -13.17 18.52
CA THR A 517 -12.84 -12.44 18.69
C THR A 517 -14.10 -12.98 18.07
N ILE A 518 -14.15 -14.18 17.47
CA ILE A 518 -15.44 -14.72 17.05
C ILE A 518 -15.62 -16.10 17.64
N LYS A 519 -16.31 -16.17 18.79
CA LYS A 519 -16.80 -17.43 19.35
C LYS A 519 -17.96 -17.91 18.48
N TYR A 520 -17.71 -18.92 17.66
CA TYR A 520 -18.77 -19.67 17.00
C TYR A 520 -19.20 -20.82 17.91
N GLU A 521 -20.49 -21.00 18.06
CA GLU A 521 -21.02 -22.28 18.52
C GLU A 521 -20.95 -23.25 17.32
N ILE A 522 -19.99 -24.17 17.37
CA ILE A 522 -19.90 -25.29 16.44
C ILE A 522 -20.85 -26.36 16.99
N GLU A 523 -21.82 -26.81 16.18
CA GLU A 523 -22.72 -27.88 16.62
C GLU A 523 -21.99 -29.16 17.00
N LYS A 524 -22.47 -29.84 18.05
CA LYS A 524 -21.95 -31.14 18.52
C LYS A 524 -21.90 -32.13 17.36
N GLY A 525 -20.71 -32.50 16.92
CA GLY A 525 -20.46 -33.44 15.83
C GLY A 525 -19.54 -32.93 14.73
N SER A 526 -19.35 -31.59 14.60
CA SER A 526 -18.42 -30.95 13.68
C SER A 526 -17.31 -30.23 14.49
N THR A 527 -16.46 -31.00 15.15
CA THR A 527 -15.33 -30.47 15.92
C THR A 527 -14.20 -30.07 14.99
N VAL A 528 -13.99 -28.79 14.80
CA VAL A 528 -12.85 -28.23 14.07
C VAL A 528 -11.88 -27.52 15.00
N LYS A 529 -11.87 -27.81 16.28
CA LYS A 529 -10.78 -27.44 17.20
C LYS A 529 -9.78 -28.56 17.29
N ASN A 530 -8.55 -28.36 16.82
CA ASN A 530 -7.40 -29.26 16.95
C ASN A 530 -7.65 -30.67 16.36
N MET A 531 -7.94 -30.73 15.06
CA MET A 531 -8.03 -32.02 14.36
C MET A 531 -6.65 -32.65 14.21
N THR A 532 -6.56 -33.96 14.42
CA THR A 532 -5.60 -34.80 13.68
C THR A 532 -5.78 -34.47 12.21
N ALA A 533 -4.69 -34.23 11.47
CA ALA A 533 -4.77 -33.79 10.07
C ALA A 533 -5.75 -34.65 9.26
N HIS A 534 -6.79 -34.04 8.69
CA HIS A 534 -7.78 -34.71 7.85
C HIS A 534 -7.35 -34.64 6.39
N ASP A 535 -7.30 -35.81 5.73
CA ASP A 535 -7.01 -35.90 4.30
C ASP A 535 -8.24 -35.43 3.49
N LEU A 536 -8.05 -34.39 2.67
CA LEU A 536 -9.11 -33.78 1.87
C LEU A 536 -9.48 -34.55 0.58
N SER A 537 -8.87 -35.71 0.35
CA SER A 537 -9.36 -36.69 -0.66
C SER A 537 -10.79 -37.16 -0.34
N THR A 538 -11.17 -37.06 0.94
CA THR A 538 -12.57 -37.17 1.39
C THR A 538 -13.09 -35.80 1.80
N SER A 539 -14.34 -35.49 1.39
CA SER A 539 -14.99 -34.21 1.72
C SER A 539 -15.17 -34.05 3.23
N LEU A 540 -14.83 -32.87 3.74
CA LEU A 540 -15.00 -32.47 5.14
C LEU A 540 -16.25 -31.54 5.26
N PRO A 541 -17.40 -32.03 5.78
CA PRO A 541 -18.53 -31.15 6.03
C PRO A 541 -18.32 -30.34 7.31
N VAL A 542 -18.64 -29.07 7.26
CA VAL A 542 -18.57 -28.14 8.40
C VAL A 542 -19.89 -27.36 8.51
N THR A 543 -20.42 -27.26 9.74
CA THR A 543 -21.61 -26.47 10.03
C THR A 543 -21.27 -25.42 11.08
N LEU A 544 -21.65 -24.16 10.84
CA LEU A 544 -21.45 -23.03 11.73
C LEU A 544 -22.78 -22.36 12.03
N LYS A 545 -22.93 -21.78 13.22
CA LYS A 545 -24.05 -20.90 13.56
C LYS A 545 -23.56 -19.46 13.63
N MET A 546 -24.22 -18.56 12.92
CA MET A 546 -23.89 -17.14 12.91
C MET A 546 -24.20 -16.47 14.24
N THR A 547 -23.26 -15.72 14.80
CA THR A 547 -23.48 -14.95 16.04
C THR A 547 -23.91 -13.50 15.77
N LYS A 548 -23.68 -12.99 14.55
CA LYS A 548 -24.16 -11.69 14.07
C LYS A 548 -24.36 -11.75 12.55
N LYS A 549 -25.09 -10.79 11.98
CA LYS A 549 -25.22 -10.63 10.52
C LYS A 549 -23.88 -10.25 9.90
N GLY A 550 -23.53 -10.83 8.75
CA GLY A 550 -22.32 -10.46 8.01
C GLY A 550 -21.85 -11.53 7.03
N SER A 551 -20.74 -11.24 6.37
CA SER A 551 -20.01 -12.18 5.52
C SER A 551 -18.90 -12.88 6.31
N LEU A 552 -18.57 -14.10 5.91
CA LEU A 552 -17.56 -14.91 6.57
C LEU A 552 -16.32 -15.07 5.70
N GLN A 553 -15.16 -15.06 6.34
CA GLN A 553 -13.94 -15.59 5.76
C GLN A 553 -13.54 -16.85 6.52
N LEU A 554 -13.36 -17.94 5.78
CA LEU A 554 -12.80 -19.18 6.27
C LEU A 554 -11.28 -19.12 6.12
N CYS A 555 -10.56 -19.32 7.21
CA CYS A 555 -9.11 -19.44 7.19
C CYS A 555 -8.76 -20.90 7.49
N LEU A 556 -8.35 -21.63 6.46
CA LEU A 556 -8.09 -23.05 6.52
C LEU A 556 -6.59 -23.31 6.62
N LEU A 557 -6.14 -23.98 7.68
CA LEU A 557 -4.74 -24.39 7.80
C LEU A 557 -4.54 -25.69 7.01
N VAL A 558 -3.85 -25.58 5.87
CA VAL A 558 -3.71 -26.64 4.87
C VAL A 558 -2.25 -26.98 4.64
N LEU A 559 -1.95 -28.27 4.56
CA LEU A 559 -0.66 -28.83 4.14
C LEU A 559 -0.82 -29.42 2.74
N ASN A 560 0.08 -29.09 1.82
CA ASN A 560 0.20 -29.75 0.53
C ASN A 560 1.44 -30.68 0.54
N GLU A 561 1.22 -31.98 0.62
CA GLU A 561 2.30 -32.98 0.54
C GLU A 561 2.71 -33.29 -0.92
N SER A 562 1.96 -32.80 -1.90
CA SER A 562 2.28 -32.98 -3.32
C SER A 562 3.45 -32.07 -3.75
N SER A 563 4.19 -32.51 -4.76
CA SER A 563 5.22 -31.69 -5.41
C SER A 563 4.67 -30.59 -6.32
N THR A 564 3.37 -30.61 -6.60
CA THR A 564 2.69 -29.65 -7.49
C THR A 564 1.60 -28.88 -6.76
N PRO A 565 1.24 -27.67 -7.22
CA PRO A 565 0.11 -26.96 -6.70
C PRO A 565 -1.18 -27.78 -6.75
N GLN A 566 -1.95 -27.74 -5.67
CA GLN A 566 -3.19 -28.50 -5.51
C GLN A 566 -4.37 -27.56 -5.34
N LYS A 567 -5.52 -27.98 -5.86
CA LYS A 567 -6.77 -27.21 -5.79
C LYS A 567 -7.59 -27.63 -4.57
N LEU A 568 -7.81 -26.69 -3.66
CA LEU A 568 -8.72 -26.76 -2.54
C LEU A 568 -10.09 -26.24 -2.99
N THR A 569 -11.16 -26.99 -2.79
CA THR A 569 -12.51 -26.64 -3.21
C THR A 569 -13.43 -26.50 -2.00
N ILE A 570 -14.20 -25.43 -1.94
CA ILE A 570 -15.24 -25.20 -0.93
C ILE A 570 -16.59 -25.08 -1.62
N LYS A 571 -17.57 -25.85 -1.12
CA LYS A 571 -18.95 -25.82 -1.60
C LYS A 571 -19.90 -25.40 -0.49
N TYR A 572 -20.77 -24.45 -0.76
CA TYR A 572 -21.79 -23.96 0.18
C TYR A 572 -22.94 -23.29 -0.58
N ASP A 573 -24.15 -23.46 -0.15
CA ASP A 573 -25.37 -22.83 -0.71
C ASP A 573 -25.44 -22.86 -2.25
N GLY A 574 -24.99 -23.93 -2.90
CA GLY A 574 -24.91 -24.05 -4.35
C GLY A 574 -23.74 -23.32 -5.01
N ILE A 575 -22.90 -22.63 -4.24
CA ILE A 575 -21.70 -21.94 -4.71
C ILE A 575 -20.50 -22.89 -4.57
N THR A 576 -19.58 -22.85 -5.54
CA THR A 576 -18.28 -23.53 -5.49
C THR A 576 -17.18 -22.52 -5.63
N GLN A 577 -16.22 -22.52 -4.71
CA GLN A 577 -15.02 -21.68 -4.74
C GLN A 577 -13.77 -22.56 -4.68
N ASP A 578 -12.78 -22.20 -5.47
CA ASP A 578 -11.51 -22.91 -5.52
C ASP A 578 -10.38 -22.00 -5.04
N PHE A 579 -9.42 -22.58 -4.32
CA PHE A 579 -8.21 -21.89 -3.89
C PHE A 579 -6.98 -22.75 -4.27
N MET A 580 -5.95 -22.12 -4.86
CA MET A 580 -4.72 -22.84 -5.23
C MET A 580 -3.73 -22.86 -4.09
N VAL A 581 -3.46 -24.04 -3.55
CA VAL A 581 -2.44 -24.29 -2.54
C VAL A 581 -1.12 -24.58 -3.26
N ASN A 582 -0.24 -23.61 -3.28
CA ASN A 582 1.04 -23.65 -4.01
C ASN A 582 2.27 -23.70 -3.09
N TRP A 583 2.09 -24.10 -1.83
CA TRP A 583 3.14 -24.29 -0.82
C TRP A 583 3.22 -25.73 -0.35
N LYS A 584 4.34 -26.11 0.25
CA LYS A 584 4.64 -27.50 0.68
C LYS A 584 4.62 -27.72 2.20
N ASP A 585 4.41 -26.67 2.97
CA ASP A 585 4.32 -26.74 4.43
C ASP A 585 2.90 -26.40 4.87
N TRP A 586 2.62 -26.40 6.17
CA TRP A 586 1.36 -25.87 6.68
C TRP A 586 1.23 -24.38 6.37
N GLY A 587 0.12 -23.99 5.83
CA GLY A 587 -0.15 -22.59 5.51
C GLY A 587 -1.64 -22.30 5.44
N TRP A 588 -1.98 -21.01 5.61
CA TRP A 588 -3.35 -20.56 5.63
C TRP A 588 -3.91 -20.31 4.23
N ALA A 589 -5.05 -20.90 3.93
CA ALA A 589 -5.87 -20.60 2.76
C ALA A 589 -7.08 -19.74 3.21
N PRO A 590 -7.07 -18.43 2.96
CA PRO A 590 -8.18 -17.53 3.31
C PRO A 590 -9.23 -17.55 2.21
N ILE A 591 -10.45 -17.91 2.52
CA ILE A 591 -11.54 -17.99 1.55
C ILE A 591 -12.74 -17.21 2.07
N THR A 592 -13.05 -16.08 1.45
CA THR A 592 -14.21 -15.27 1.78
C THR A 592 -15.46 -15.85 1.12
N LEU A 593 -16.46 -16.18 1.90
CA LEU A 593 -17.73 -16.64 1.38
C LEU A 593 -18.49 -15.48 0.70
N LEU A 594 -18.99 -15.72 -0.50
CA LEU A 594 -19.61 -14.71 -1.36
C LEU A 594 -21.05 -14.32 -0.98
N LYS A 595 -21.48 -14.69 0.23
CA LYS A 595 -22.82 -14.48 0.70
C LYS A 595 -22.83 -13.83 2.07
N GLN A 596 -23.81 -12.97 2.32
CA GLN A 596 -24.13 -12.48 3.64
C GLN A 596 -25.12 -13.44 4.32
N TYR A 597 -24.91 -13.63 5.61
CA TYR A 597 -25.74 -14.49 6.45
C TYR A 597 -26.36 -13.68 7.57
N ASP A 598 -27.59 -14.01 7.94
CA ASP A 598 -28.24 -13.37 9.07
C ASP A 598 -27.77 -13.96 10.41
N LYS A 599 -27.95 -13.20 11.49
CA LYS A 599 -27.71 -13.70 12.84
C LYS A 599 -28.56 -14.95 13.08
N ASP A 600 -27.99 -15.93 13.79
CA ASP A 600 -28.57 -17.24 14.13
C ASP A 600 -28.76 -18.19 12.94
N GLN A 601 -28.42 -17.78 11.71
CA GLN A 601 -28.45 -18.68 10.54
C GLN A 601 -27.39 -19.76 10.66
N GLN A 602 -27.73 -21.00 10.25
CA GLN A 602 -26.75 -22.06 10.06
C GLN A 602 -26.11 -21.97 8.68
N VAL A 603 -24.78 -21.97 8.63
CA VAL A 603 -23.98 -21.99 7.40
C VAL A 603 -23.35 -23.36 7.29
N LYS A 604 -23.64 -24.08 6.20
CA LYS A 604 -23.06 -25.39 5.91
C LYS A 604 -22.12 -25.27 4.72
N PHE A 605 -20.92 -25.80 4.84
CA PHE A 605 -19.97 -25.87 3.74
C PHE A 605 -19.20 -27.18 3.76
N GLU A 606 -18.70 -27.58 2.61
CA GLU A 606 -17.87 -28.74 2.42
C GLU A 606 -16.50 -28.33 1.89
N VAL A 607 -15.45 -28.87 2.48
CA VAL A 607 -14.06 -28.66 2.05
C VAL A 607 -13.53 -29.95 1.44
N SER A 608 -12.97 -29.88 0.23
CA SER A 608 -12.43 -31.04 -0.47
C SER A 608 -11.24 -30.65 -1.36
N ALA A 609 -10.49 -31.64 -1.84
CA ALA A 609 -9.45 -31.49 -2.83
C ALA A 609 -9.69 -32.40 -4.03
N ALA A 610 -9.24 -31.99 -5.22
CA ALA A 610 -9.40 -32.77 -6.45
C ALA A 610 -8.43 -33.98 -6.54
N GLY A 611 -7.41 -34.04 -5.68
CA GLY A 611 -6.39 -35.08 -5.65
C GLY A 611 -5.93 -35.43 -4.25
N ALA A 612 -5.10 -36.45 -4.12
CA ALA A 612 -4.47 -36.81 -2.86
C ALA A 612 -3.36 -35.83 -2.47
N GLY A 613 -3.09 -35.69 -1.17
CA GLY A 613 -1.96 -34.92 -0.64
C GLY A 613 -2.30 -33.55 -0.08
N LEU A 614 -3.57 -33.11 -0.09
CA LEU A 614 -3.99 -31.99 0.76
C LEU A 614 -4.53 -32.48 2.09
N LYS A 615 -4.00 -31.91 3.16
CA LYS A 615 -4.48 -32.15 4.53
C LYS A 615 -4.89 -30.85 5.19
N ILE A 616 -5.93 -30.88 6.00
CA ILE A 616 -6.40 -29.75 6.79
C ILE A 616 -6.29 -30.07 8.28
N SER A 617 -5.81 -29.15 9.08
CA SER A 617 -5.72 -29.32 10.53
C SER A 617 -6.55 -28.33 11.34
N LYS A 618 -6.82 -27.16 10.81
CA LYS A 618 -7.60 -26.13 11.50
C LYS A 618 -8.51 -25.38 10.54
N VAL A 619 -9.67 -24.97 11.03
CA VAL A 619 -10.58 -24.04 10.36
C VAL A 619 -10.86 -22.90 11.33
N TYR A 620 -10.45 -21.69 10.96
CA TYR A 620 -10.88 -20.49 11.65
C TYR A 620 -11.88 -19.75 10.78
N VAL A 621 -12.77 -19.04 11.43
CA VAL A 621 -13.79 -18.28 10.73
C VAL A 621 -13.84 -16.89 11.32
N ARG A 622 -13.82 -15.89 10.48
CA ARG A 622 -13.94 -14.49 10.88
C ARG A 622 -14.97 -13.76 10.05
N TYR A 623 -15.57 -12.71 10.63
CA TYR A 623 -16.39 -11.80 9.87
C TYR A 623 -15.51 -10.91 9.01
N GLN A 624 -15.86 -10.78 7.75
CA GLN A 624 -15.31 -9.73 6.91
C GLN A 624 -16.34 -8.64 6.70
N ASP A 625 -15.94 -7.41 6.94
CA ASP A 625 -16.69 -6.26 6.48
C ASP A 625 -16.33 -6.03 5.01
N ILE A 626 -17.02 -6.73 4.11
CA ILE A 626 -16.81 -6.58 2.66
C ILE A 626 -17.64 -5.44 2.09
N GLY A 627 -18.38 -4.71 2.95
CA GLY A 627 -19.15 -3.53 2.53
C GLY A 627 -20.17 -3.80 1.42
N PHE A 628 -20.64 -5.04 1.26
CA PHE A 628 -21.78 -5.35 0.41
C PHE A 628 -23.03 -4.83 1.13
N THR A 629 -23.39 -3.59 0.93
CA THR A 629 -24.74 -3.11 1.20
C THR A 629 -25.52 -3.19 -0.09
N ASP A 630 -26.70 -3.81 -0.04
CA ASP A 630 -27.67 -3.86 -1.13
C ASP A 630 -27.99 -2.47 -1.71
#